data_eda6240cc4ff80a04013efc68fc99683
#
_entry.id   eda6240cc4ff80a04013efc68fc99683
#
_cell.length_a   1.000
_cell.length_b   1.000
_cell.length_c   1.000
_cell.angle_alpha   90.00
_cell.angle_beta   90.00
_cell.angle_gamma   90.00
#
_symmetry.space_group_name_H-M   'P 1'
#
loop_
_entity.id
_entity.type
_entity.pdbx_description
1 polymer ?
#
loop_
_entity_poly.entity_id
_entity_poly.type
_entity_poly.pdbx_seq_one_letter_code
_entity_poly.pdbx_strand_id
1 'polypeptide(L)'
;MNTLIRTAFAIALAASAPPALAQSVGHWTTGYGVGYVWPTSNSGTFGGTRAEIKGAPTLSFTYEYFIRNNLGIEVHAAVAGKHDFELEGVGKVGSYWSVPPSVLLQYHINGYGTVSPFVGIGISYTTFLGEDNDKAFGNGDLSFEDSVGATAHVGVDFIFNERSGLRVDARWADSRSNVDFNGARLGKAKIDPLTCGMSYLVYF
;
A
#
# COMPACT_ATOMS: atom_id res chain seq x y z
N MET A 1 -0.09 -36.97 26.02
CA MET A 1 1.34 -36.96 25.64
C MET A 1 1.40 -36.45 24.22
N ASN A 2 1.57 -35.13 24.08
CA ASN A 2 1.30 -34.40 22.85
C ASN A 2 2.55 -34.31 21.99
N THR A 3 2.52 -34.93 20.84
CA THR A 3 3.57 -34.85 19.82
C THR A 3 3.27 -33.63 18.94
N LEU A 4 3.91 -32.51 19.21
CA LEU A 4 3.91 -31.30 18.37
C LEU A 4 4.65 -31.63 17.08
N ILE A 5 3.92 -31.71 15.98
CA ILE A 5 4.46 -31.80 14.63
C ILE A 5 5.05 -30.43 14.31
N ARG A 6 6.36 -30.31 14.43
CA ARG A 6 7.14 -29.19 13.90
C ARG A 6 7.33 -29.42 12.40
N THR A 7 6.41 -28.91 11.61
CA THR A 7 6.61 -28.82 10.16
C THR A 7 7.54 -27.63 9.91
N ALA A 8 8.85 -27.91 9.88
CA ALA A 8 9.82 -26.98 9.37
C ALA A 8 9.60 -26.90 7.85
N PHE A 9 9.10 -25.76 7.36
CA PHE A 9 9.11 -25.43 5.95
C PHE A 9 10.57 -25.14 5.56
N ALA A 10 11.31 -26.19 5.19
CA ALA A 10 12.60 -26.07 4.57
C ALA A 10 12.37 -25.63 3.11
N ILE A 11 12.42 -24.33 2.84
CA ILE A 11 12.56 -23.82 1.48
C ILE A 11 13.98 -24.21 1.05
N ALA A 12 14.10 -25.29 0.29
CA ALA A 12 15.33 -25.61 -0.40
C ALA A 12 15.56 -24.56 -1.49
N LEU A 13 16.36 -23.52 -1.20
CA LEU A 13 16.89 -22.63 -2.21
C LEU A 13 17.81 -23.46 -3.11
N ALA A 14 17.35 -23.77 -4.32
CA ALA A 14 18.22 -24.26 -5.38
C ALA A 14 19.19 -23.13 -5.76
N ALA A 15 20.37 -23.14 -5.17
CA ALA A 15 21.46 -22.23 -5.51
C ALA A 15 22.05 -22.68 -6.85
N SER A 16 21.69 -22.01 -7.96
CA SER A 16 22.52 -21.80 -9.16
C SER A 16 21.73 -21.04 -10.24
N ALA A 17 21.20 -19.85 -9.91
CA ALA A 17 20.92 -18.89 -10.97
C ALA A 17 22.12 -17.95 -11.10
N PRO A 18 22.57 -17.60 -12.31
CA PRO A 18 23.54 -16.51 -12.48
C PRO A 18 22.96 -15.25 -11.84
N PRO A 19 23.79 -14.33 -11.31
CA PRO A 19 23.29 -13.10 -10.68
C PRO A 19 22.39 -12.39 -11.65
N ALA A 20 21.12 -12.23 -11.27
CA ALA A 20 20.12 -11.60 -12.11
C ALA A 20 20.52 -10.13 -12.30
N LEU A 21 20.72 -9.69 -13.54
CA LEU A 21 20.91 -8.28 -13.89
C LEU A 21 19.61 -7.47 -13.70
N ALA A 22 18.60 -8.08 -13.14
CA ALA A 22 17.23 -7.57 -13.00
C ALA A 22 17.12 -6.20 -12.30
N GLN A 23 18.10 -5.88 -11.42
CA GLN A 23 18.13 -4.61 -10.68
C GLN A 23 19.34 -3.75 -11.11
N SER A 24 19.72 -3.85 -12.38
CA SER A 24 20.83 -3.11 -12.99
C SER A 24 20.31 -1.88 -13.73
N VAL A 25 21.16 -0.88 -13.90
CA VAL A 25 20.84 0.34 -14.64
C VAL A 25 20.29 0.03 -16.03
N GLY A 26 19.19 0.71 -16.40
CA GLY A 26 18.51 0.55 -17.70
C GLY A 26 17.49 -0.59 -17.74
N HIS A 27 17.45 -1.45 -16.74
CA HIS A 27 16.41 -2.48 -16.58
C HIS A 27 15.16 -1.91 -15.89
N TRP A 28 14.06 -2.62 -16.02
CA TRP A 28 12.81 -2.26 -15.35
C TRP A 28 12.05 -3.49 -14.89
N THR A 29 11.19 -3.28 -13.91
CA THR A 29 10.42 -4.34 -13.26
C THR A 29 8.97 -3.92 -13.20
N THR A 30 8.05 -4.85 -13.45
CA THR A 30 6.64 -4.68 -13.11
C THR A 30 6.25 -5.62 -11.98
N GLY A 31 5.37 -5.16 -11.10
CA GLY A 31 4.81 -5.95 -10.02
C GLY A 31 3.29 -5.95 -10.05
N TYR A 32 2.69 -7.12 -9.84
CA TYR A 32 1.25 -7.32 -9.75
C TYR A 32 0.96 -7.93 -8.39
N GLY A 33 0.27 -7.19 -7.53
CA GLY A 33 0.18 -7.52 -6.12
C GLY A 33 -1.22 -7.57 -5.56
N VAL A 34 -1.32 -8.29 -4.45
CA VAL A 34 -2.46 -8.31 -3.55
C VAL A 34 -1.99 -7.97 -2.14
N GLY A 35 -2.82 -7.30 -1.37
CA GLY A 35 -2.46 -6.91 -0.02
C GLY A 35 -3.66 -6.54 0.81
N TYR A 36 -3.36 -5.96 1.97
CA TYR A 36 -4.36 -5.43 2.88
C TYR A 36 -3.89 -4.09 3.42
N VAL A 37 -4.79 -3.12 3.46
CA VAL A 37 -4.57 -1.76 3.96
C VAL A 37 -5.17 -1.65 5.35
N TRP A 38 -4.40 -1.17 6.32
CA TRP A 38 -4.85 -0.81 7.66
C TRP A 38 -4.66 0.69 7.88
N PRO A 39 -5.72 1.44 8.23
CA PRO A 39 -5.56 2.77 8.79
C PRO A 39 -4.82 2.67 10.12
N THR A 40 -3.72 3.42 10.31
CA THR A 40 -2.91 3.36 11.55
C THR A 40 -3.19 4.51 12.48
N SER A 41 -3.92 5.53 12.04
CA SER A 41 -4.31 6.68 12.84
C SER A 41 -5.76 6.58 13.29
N ASN A 42 -6.05 7.17 14.45
CA ASN A 42 -7.44 7.45 14.84
C ASN A 42 -8.01 8.44 13.83
N SER A 43 -9.04 8.05 13.10
CA SER A 43 -9.60 8.77 11.94
C SER A 43 -10.22 10.14 12.28
N GLY A 44 -10.07 10.61 13.51
CA GLY A 44 -10.53 11.90 14.01
C GLY A 44 -11.80 11.82 14.85
N THR A 45 -12.25 12.99 15.31
CA THR A 45 -13.50 13.14 16.07
C THR A 45 -14.39 14.09 15.28
N PHE A 46 -15.57 13.64 14.90
CA PHE A 46 -16.55 14.40 14.16
C PHE A 46 -17.78 14.66 15.04
N GLY A 47 -18.09 15.93 15.30
CA GLY A 47 -19.21 16.29 16.17
C GLY A 47 -19.13 15.73 17.61
N GLY A 48 -17.89 15.46 18.11
CA GLY A 48 -17.69 14.85 19.44
C GLY A 48 -17.68 13.31 19.44
N THR A 49 -17.92 12.65 18.29
CA THR A 49 -17.97 11.19 18.15
C THR A 49 -16.70 10.69 17.45
N ARG A 50 -16.12 9.61 17.94
CA ARG A 50 -14.93 8.98 17.33
C ARG A 50 -15.31 8.31 16.01
N ALA A 51 -14.52 8.57 14.96
CA ALA A 51 -14.64 7.90 13.68
C ALA A 51 -13.64 6.74 13.59
N GLU A 52 -14.05 5.65 12.96
CA GLU A 52 -13.22 4.49 12.67
C GLU A 52 -13.32 4.16 11.18
N ILE A 53 -12.16 4.02 10.52
CA ILE A 53 -12.06 3.56 9.14
C ILE A 53 -11.55 2.12 9.19
N LYS A 54 -12.29 1.20 8.57
CA LYS A 54 -11.90 -0.21 8.50
C LYS A 54 -10.89 -0.45 7.38
N GLY A 55 -10.00 -1.41 7.63
CA GLY A 55 -9.07 -1.87 6.62
C GLY A 55 -9.80 -2.59 5.47
N ALA A 56 -9.11 -2.66 4.32
CA ALA A 56 -9.66 -3.29 3.12
C ALA A 56 -8.58 -4.07 2.34
N PRO A 57 -8.97 -5.13 1.61
CA PRO A 57 -8.07 -5.78 0.65
C PRO A 57 -7.73 -4.81 -0.47
N THR A 58 -6.54 -4.95 -1.05
CA THR A 58 -6.06 -4.10 -2.14
C THR A 58 -5.43 -4.91 -3.24
N LEU A 59 -5.61 -4.44 -4.47
CA LEU A 59 -4.85 -4.85 -5.65
C LEU A 59 -3.86 -3.75 -5.97
N SER A 60 -2.62 -4.12 -6.32
CA SER A 60 -1.57 -3.15 -6.62
C SER A 60 -0.85 -3.48 -7.93
N PHE A 61 -0.35 -2.43 -8.55
CA PHE A 61 0.56 -2.49 -9.68
C PHE A 61 1.76 -1.59 -9.40
N THR A 62 2.96 -2.07 -9.70
CA THR A 62 4.20 -1.31 -9.62
C THR A 62 4.92 -1.35 -10.96
N TYR A 63 5.60 -0.24 -11.29
CA TYR A 63 6.57 -0.14 -12.35
C TYR A 63 7.80 0.54 -11.77
N GLU A 64 8.95 -0.13 -11.83
CA GLU A 64 10.22 0.38 -11.32
C GLU A 64 11.26 0.40 -12.44
N TYR A 65 11.89 1.55 -12.64
CA TYR A 65 12.99 1.73 -13.58
C TYR A 65 14.29 2.00 -12.83
N PHE A 66 15.33 1.21 -13.11
CA PHE A 66 16.62 1.33 -12.46
C PHE A 66 17.49 2.41 -13.11
N ILE A 67 17.62 3.55 -12.44
CA ILE A 67 18.45 4.70 -12.87
C ILE A 67 19.93 4.49 -12.56
N ARG A 68 20.25 3.62 -11.62
CA ARG A 68 21.58 3.09 -11.29
C ARG A 68 21.45 1.65 -10.85
N ASN A 69 22.59 0.94 -10.75
CA ASN A 69 22.59 -0.37 -10.13
C ASN A 69 22.03 -0.25 -8.71
N ASN A 70 21.05 -1.07 -8.38
CA ASN A 70 20.38 -1.14 -7.09
C ASN A 70 19.52 0.10 -6.74
N LEU A 71 19.41 1.10 -7.61
CA LEU A 71 18.62 2.31 -7.35
C LEU A 71 17.59 2.52 -8.45
N GLY A 72 16.31 2.40 -8.08
CA GLY A 72 15.17 2.53 -8.98
C GLY A 72 14.26 3.70 -8.62
N ILE A 73 13.49 4.14 -9.61
CA ILE A 73 12.32 4.99 -9.43
C ILE A 73 11.10 4.11 -9.64
N GLU A 74 10.32 3.91 -8.58
CA GLU A 74 9.08 3.14 -8.61
C GLU A 74 7.88 4.08 -8.74
N VAL A 75 6.98 3.75 -9.68
CA VAL A 75 5.61 4.26 -9.73
C VAL A 75 4.71 3.14 -9.22
N HIS A 76 3.87 3.45 -8.25
CA HIS A 76 2.92 2.52 -7.66
C HIS A 76 1.51 3.05 -7.81
N ALA A 77 0.58 2.17 -8.15
CA ALA A 77 -0.85 2.41 -8.12
C ALA A 77 -1.53 1.24 -7.39
N ALA A 78 -2.52 1.56 -6.58
CA ALA A 78 -3.31 0.55 -5.89
C ALA A 78 -4.79 0.91 -5.96
N VAL A 79 -5.64 -0.12 -5.96
CA VAL A 79 -7.08 0.02 -5.80
C VAL A 79 -7.44 -0.78 -4.56
N ALA A 80 -7.74 -0.06 -3.48
CA ALA A 80 -8.28 -0.69 -2.28
C ALA A 80 -9.77 -1.00 -2.47
N GLY A 81 -10.27 -2.07 -1.85
CA GLY A 81 -11.69 -2.34 -1.73
C GLY A 81 -12.44 -1.18 -1.04
N LYS A 82 -13.76 -1.27 -0.98
CA LYS A 82 -14.55 -0.28 -0.25
C LYS A 82 -14.11 -0.22 1.21
N HIS A 83 -13.70 0.98 1.66
CA HIS A 83 -13.47 1.26 3.06
C HIS A 83 -14.78 1.68 3.70
N ASP A 84 -15.19 0.99 4.75
CA ASP A 84 -16.35 1.38 5.54
C ASP A 84 -15.94 2.45 6.55
N PHE A 85 -16.71 3.54 6.57
CA PHE A 85 -16.58 4.62 7.54
C PHE A 85 -17.67 4.43 8.60
N GLU A 86 -17.25 4.23 9.84
CA GLU A 86 -18.15 4.01 10.97
C GLU A 86 -17.99 5.12 12.02
N LEU A 87 -19.10 5.52 12.65
CA LEU A 87 -19.10 6.38 13.82
C LEU A 87 -19.48 5.57 15.05
N GLU A 88 -18.77 5.79 16.15
CA GLU A 88 -19.01 5.12 17.42
C GLU A 88 -20.45 5.41 17.90
N GLY A 89 -21.24 4.34 18.15
CA GLY A 89 -22.63 4.43 18.57
C GLY A 89 -23.66 4.68 17.47
N VAL A 90 -23.25 4.95 16.23
CA VAL A 90 -24.15 5.16 15.07
C VAL A 90 -24.04 4.00 14.07
N GLY A 91 -22.86 3.40 13.93
CA GLY A 91 -22.57 2.35 12.95
C GLY A 91 -22.02 2.90 11.64
N LYS A 92 -22.21 2.15 10.55
CA LYS A 92 -21.75 2.51 9.21
C LYS A 92 -22.50 3.73 8.70
N VAL A 93 -21.73 4.75 8.26
CA VAL A 93 -22.27 6.02 7.76
C VAL A 93 -21.94 6.29 6.30
N GLY A 94 -21.01 5.51 5.73
CA GLY A 94 -20.64 5.61 4.32
C GLY A 94 -19.55 4.64 3.93
N SER A 95 -19.20 4.63 2.65
CA SER A 95 -18.05 3.91 2.12
C SER A 95 -17.44 4.65 0.92
N TYR A 96 -16.13 4.44 0.71
CA TYR A 96 -15.40 5.06 -0.39
C TYR A 96 -14.34 4.11 -0.95
N TRP A 97 -13.91 4.38 -2.17
CA TRP A 97 -12.74 3.75 -2.79
C TRP A 97 -11.56 4.72 -2.70
N SER A 98 -10.38 4.22 -2.41
CA SER A 98 -9.17 5.03 -2.48
C SER A 98 -8.22 4.50 -3.55
N VAL A 99 -7.64 5.41 -4.31
CA VAL A 99 -6.61 5.13 -5.31
C VAL A 99 -5.42 6.02 -4.98
N PRO A 100 -4.42 5.53 -4.23
CA PRO A 100 -3.24 6.29 -3.87
C PRO A 100 -2.07 6.02 -4.83
N PRO A 101 -1.96 6.70 -5.98
CA PRO A 101 -0.73 6.66 -6.76
C PRO A 101 0.43 7.24 -5.97
N SER A 102 1.62 6.66 -6.14
CA SER A 102 2.84 7.16 -5.49
C SER A 102 4.06 7.00 -6.38
N VAL A 103 5.06 7.87 -6.16
CA VAL A 103 6.37 7.81 -6.82
C VAL A 103 7.44 7.76 -5.72
N LEU A 104 8.32 6.77 -5.81
CA LEU A 104 9.34 6.50 -4.81
C LEU A 104 10.71 6.34 -5.43
N LEU A 105 11.73 6.75 -4.69
CA LEU A 105 13.11 6.34 -4.93
C LEU A 105 13.37 5.11 -4.05
N GLN A 106 13.79 4.00 -4.67
CA GLN A 106 13.96 2.70 -4.04
C GLN A 106 15.42 2.24 -4.14
N TYR A 107 15.98 1.76 -3.03
CA TYR A 107 17.33 1.21 -2.98
C TYR A 107 17.29 -0.27 -2.57
N HIS A 108 17.83 -1.13 -3.44
CA HIS A 108 17.94 -2.57 -3.26
C HIS A 108 19.29 -2.92 -2.67
N ILE A 109 19.30 -3.51 -1.49
CA ILE A 109 20.55 -3.75 -0.72
C ILE A 109 21.41 -4.85 -1.37
N ASN A 110 20.77 -5.80 -2.04
CA ASN A 110 21.45 -6.92 -2.69
C ASN A 110 20.83 -7.21 -4.07
N GLY A 111 20.91 -6.24 -4.98
CA GLY A 111 20.29 -6.31 -6.30
C GLY A 111 20.83 -7.40 -7.25
N TYR A 112 21.91 -8.06 -6.89
CA TYR A 112 22.52 -9.17 -7.65
C TYR A 112 22.28 -10.54 -7.00
N GLY A 113 21.60 -10.60 -5.85
CA GLY A 113 21.31 -11.83 -5.14
C GLY A 113 19.91 -12.36 -5.42
N THR A 114 19.67 -13.62 -5.07
CA THR A 114 18.33 -14.24 -5.12
C THR A 114 17.38 -13.67 -4.07
N VAL A 115 17.91 -13.02 -3.04
CA VAL A 115 17.16 -12.33 -1.99
C VAL A 115 17.64 -10.89 -1.91
N SER A 116 16.80 -9.94 -2.25
CA SER A 116 17.12 -8.53 -2.36
C SER A 116 16.20 -7.70 -1.45
N PRO A 117 16.62 -7.41 -0.21
CA PRO A 117 15.93 -6.45 0.64
C PRO A 117 15.99 -5.05 0.03
N PHE A 118 14.95 -4.25 0.23
CA PHE A 118 14.91 -2.87 -0.26
C PHE A 118 14.26 -1.91 0.72
N VAL A 119 14.59 -0.64 0.55
CA VAL A 119 13.94 0.48 1.22
C VAL A 119 13.63 1.58 0.21
N GLY A 120 12.52 2.26 0.36
CA GLY A 120 12.10 3.33 -0.53
C GLY A 120 11.46 4.48 0.23
N ILE A 121 11.61 5.68 -0.32
CA ILE A 121 10.93 6.90 0.16
C ILE A 121 10.40 7.68 -1.03
N GLY A 122 9.28 8.38 -0.83
CA GLY A 122 8.69 9.13 -1.93
C GLY A 122 7.50 9.98 -1.51
N ILE A 123 6.66 10.26 -2.48
CA ILE A 123 5.43 11.01 -2.32
C ILE A 123 4.24 10.18 -2.81
N SER A 124 3.11 10.30 -2.12
CA SER A 124 1.82 9.73 -2.52
C SER A 124 0.80 10.84 -2.70
N TYR A 125 -0.06 10.65 -3.69
CA TYR A 125 -1.25 11.45 -3.90
C TYR A 125 -2.46 10.54 -3.65
N THR A 126 -3.31 10.89 -2.69
CA THR A 126 -4.49 10.09 -2.38
C THR A 126 -5.72 10.82 -2.91
N THR A 127 -6.45 10.17 -3.80
CA THR A 127 -7.75 10.63 -4.28
C THR A 127 -8.84 9.67 -3.80
N PHE A 128 -10.01 10.22 -3.51
CA PHE A 128 -11.17 9.48 -3.04
C PHE A 128 -12.20 9.44 -4.16
N LEU A 129 -12.71 8.24 -4.45
CA LEU A 129 -13.65 7.99 -5.55
C LEU A 129 -14.88 7.25 -5.03
N GLY A 130 -16.06 7.58 -5.61
CA GLY A 130 -17.30 6.84 -5.35
C GLY A 130 -17.73 6.91 -3.90
N GLU A 131 -17.86 8.11 -3.36
CA GLU A 131 -18.37 8.38 -2.03
C GLU A 131 -19.87 8.02 -2.01
N ASP A 132 -20.20 6.87 -1.40
CA ASP A 132 -21.58 6.46 -1.17
C ASP A 132 -22.01 6.92 0.23
N ASN A 133 -22.93 7.85 0.30
CA ASN A 133 -23.53 8.31 1.56
C ASN A 133 -24.63 7.37 1.98
N ASP A 134 -24.48 6.73 3.15
CA ASP A 134 -25.61 6.01 3.77
C ASP A 134 -26.62 7.02 4.34
N LYS A 135 -27.92 6.68 4.23
CA LYS A 135 -29.04 7.54 4.63
C LYS A 135 -29.06 7.93 6.12
N ALA A 136 -28.08 7.48 6.91
CA ALA A 136 -27.97 7.79 8.34
C ALA A 136 -27.80 9.29 8.63
N PHE A 137 -27.28 10.08 7.67
CA PHE A 137 -27.15 11.55 7.77
C PHE A 137 -28.12 12.33 6.89
N GLY A 138 -29.18 11.70 6.39
CA GLY A 138 -30.12 12.37 5.47
C GLY A 138 -29.49 12.58 4.09
N ASN A 139 -29.95 13.61 3.35
CA ASN A 139 -29.43 13.95 2.02
C ASN A 139 -28.15 14.84 2.08
N GLY A 140 -27.30 14.66 3.10
CA GLY A 140 -26.06 15.43 3.23
C GLY A 140 -24.96 14.87 2.32
N ASP A 141 -24.17 15.76 1.72
CA ASP A 141 -23.02 15.44 0.86
C ASP A 141 -21.73 15.47 1.71
N LEU A 142 -21.10 14.30 1.91
CA LEU A 142 -19.82 14.14 2.59
C LEU A 142 -18.74 14.06 1.54
N SER A 143 -17.77 14.95 1.57
CA SER A 143 -16.65 14.95 0.64
C SER A 143 -15.30 14.99 1.35
N PHE A 144 -14.32 14.29 0.75
CA PHE A 144 -12.92 14.25 1.19
C PHE A 144 -12.07 15.01 0.19
N GLU A 145 -11.24 15.95 0.66
CA GLU A 145 -10.25 16.60 -0.20
C GLU A 145 -9.09 15.66 -0.50
N ASP A 146 -8.54 15.75 -1.71
CA ASP A 146 -7.33 15.03 -2.10
C ASP A 146 -6.15 15.38 -1.19
N SER A 147 -5.27 14.42 -0.98
CA SER A 147 -4.13 14.55 -0.07
C SER A 147 -2.81 14.23 -0.77
N VAL A 148 -1.80 15.05 -0.50
CA VAL A 148 -0.40 14.76 -0.85
C VAL A 148 0.39 14.53 0.42
N GLY A 149 1.13 13.44 0.49
CA GLY A 149 1.91 13.08 1.66
C GLY A 149 3.20 12.34 1.35
N ALA A 150 4.04 12.18 2.38
CA ALA A 150 5.23 11.35 2.29
C ALA A 150 4.85 9.86 2.30
N THR A 151 5.63 9.04 1.62
CA THR A 151 5.47 7.58 1.68
C THR A 151 6.82 6.90 1.92
N ALA A 152 6.78 5.81 2.67
CA ALA A 152 7.91 4.93 2.91
C ALA A 152 7.54 3.50 2.51
N HIS A 153 8.50 2.77 1.96
CA HIS A 153 8.32 1.41 1.45
C HIS A 153 9.50 0.55 1.87
N VAL A 154 9.23 -0.63 2.39
CA VAL A 154 10.25 -1.61 2.74
C VAL A 154 9.77 -2.99 2.33
N GLY A 155 10.70 -3.84 1.93
CA GLY A 155 10.35 -5.21 1.55
C GLY A 155 11.55 -6.05 1.17
N VAL A 156 11.24 -7.23 0.65
CA VAL A 156 12.21 -8.20 0.18
C VAL A 156 11.71 -8.77 -1.15
N ASP A 157 12.59 -8.74 -2.16
CA ASP A 157 12.38 -9.42 -3.43
C ASP A 157 13.06 -10.79 -3.38
N PHE A 158 12.31 -11.84 -3.68
CA PHE A 158 12.80 -13.20 -3.89
C PHE A 158 12.87 -13.44 -5.39
N ILE A 159 14.06 -13.39 -5.96
CA ILE A 159 14.30 -13.51 -7.40
C ILE A 159 14.42 -14.99 -7.75
N PHE A 160 13.47 -15.51 -8.54
CA PHE A 160 13.42 -16.92 -8.91
C PHE A 160 14.30 -17.22 -10.13
N ASN A 161 14.30 -16.30 -11.09
CA ASN A 161 15.07 -16.37 -12.32
C ASN A 161 15.21 -14.95 -12.93
N GLU A 162 15.86 -14.85 -14.10
CA GLU A 162 16.10 -13.58 -14.79
C GLU A 162 14.83 -12.79 -15.14
N ARG A 163 13.65 -13.41 -15.11
CA ARG A 163 12.39 -12.81 -15.57
C ARG A 163 11.30 -12.76 -14.50
N SER A 164 11.48 -13.40 -13.36
CA SER A 164 10.40 -13.49 -12.38
C SER A 164 10.89 -13.53 -10.94
N GLY A 165 10.06 -13.01 -10.06
CA GLY A 165 10.28 -13.01 -8.62
C GLY A 165 8.99 -12.82 -7.84
N LEU A 166 9.14 -12.82 -6.52
CA LEU A 166 8.09 -12.51 -5.56
C LEU A 166 8.58 -11.40 -4.65
N ARG A 167 7.79 -10.36 -4.47
CA ARG A 167 8.01 -9.31 -3.48
C ARG A 167 7.09 -9.53 -2.29
N VAL A 168 7.60 -9.35 -1.09
CA VAL A 168 6.81 -9.20 0.14
C VAL A 168 7.18 -7.85 0.73
N ASP A 169 6.19 -7.00 0.97
CA ASP A 169 6.44 -5.61 1.28
C ASP A 169 5.46 -5.00 2.29
N ALA A 170 5.87 -3.89 2.88
CA ALA A 170 5.06 -3.01 3.68
C ALA A 170 5.27 -1.55 3.24
N ARG A 171 4.17 -0.84 3.05
CA ARG A 171 4.13 0.55 2.61
C ARG A 171 3.33 1.39 3.59
N TRP A 172 3.90 2.49 4.02
CA TRP A 172 3.23 3.50 4.83
C TRP A 172 3.13 4.81 4.05
N ALA A 173 2.02 5.54 4.22
CA ALA A 173 1.86 6.86 3.66
C ALA A 173 1.29 7.83 4.71
N ASP A 174 1.77 9.08 4.73
CA ASP A 174 1.12 10.18 5.46
C ASP A 174 -0.07 10.65 4.61
N SER A 175 -1.28 10.53 5.14
CA SER A 175 -2.51 10.94 4.44
C SER A 175 -3.39 11.76 5.36
N ARG A 176 -3.56 13.03 5.00
CA ARG A 176 -4.36 14.00 5.75
C ARG A 176 -5.34 14.66 4.81
N SER A 177 -6.63 14.37 4.99
CA SER A 177 -7.71 14.94 4.18
C SER A 177 -8.58 15.87 5.02
N ASN A 178 -9.01 16.97 4.43
CA ASN A 178 -10.08 17.76 5.00
C ASN A 178 -11.42 17.08 4.68
N VAL A 179 -12.31 17.07 5.64
CA VAL A 179 -13.64 16.48 5.52
C VAL A 179 -14.66 17.59 5.55
N ASP A 180 -15.44 17.70 4.49
CA ASP A 180 -16.50 18.68 4.34
C ASP A 180 -17.87 17.97 4.31
N PHE A 181 -18.87 18.58 4.92
CA PHE A 181 -20.28 18.12 4.90
C PHE A 181 -21.18 19.27 4.47
N ASN A 182 -21.90 19.10 3.37
CA ASN A 182 -22.72 20.14 2.75
C ASN A 182 -21.95 21.45 2.50
N GLY A 183 -20.65 21.35 2.16
CA GLY A 183 -19.76 22.49 1.94
C GLY A 183 -19.27 23.17 3.22
N ALA A 184 -19.60 22.67 4.41
CA ALA A 184 -19.09 23.16 5.68
C ALA A 184 -17.97 22.25 6.19
N ARG A 185 -16.80 22.83 6.53
CA ARG A 185 -15.65 22.07 7.04
C ARG A 185 -15.95 21.44 8.41
N LEU A 186 -15.95 20.11 8.49
CA LEU A 186 -16.16 19.36 9.74
C LEU A 186 -14.85 19.14 10.51
N GLY A 187 -13.70 19.03 9.78
CA GLY A 187 -12.42 18.74 10.42
C GLY A 187 -11.38 18.16 9.46
N LYS A 188 -10.32 17.58 10.05
CA LYS A 188 -9.28 16.87 9.31
C LYS A 188 -9.28 15.41 9.71
N ALA A 189 -9.35 14.52 8.72
CA ALA A 189 -9.11 13.10 8.89
C ALA A 189 -7.61 12.81 8.68
N LYS A 190 -7.02 12.08 9.61
CA LYS A 190 -5.67 11.55 9.51
C LYS A 190 -5.78 10.04 9.35
N ILE A 191 -5.37 9.49 8.22
CA ILE A 191 -5.59 8.07 7.90
C ILE A 191 -4.30 7.28 8.08
N ASP A 192 -3.17 7.81 7.61
CA ASP A 192 -1.81 7.21 7.66
C ASP A 192 -1.83 5.69 7.38
N PRO A 193 -2.26 5.26 6.18
CA PRO A 193 -2.45 3.85 5.91
C PRO A 193 -1.13 3.08 5.92
N LEU A 194 -1.15 1.90 6.55
CA LEU A 194 -0.13 0.86 6.41
C LEU A 194 -0.68 -0.24 5.52
N THR A 195 0.00 -0.53 4.43
CA THR A 195 -0.33 -1.63 3.52
C THR A 195 0.73 -2.70 3.62
N CYS A 196 0.34 -3.97 3.81
CA CYS A 196 1.23 -5.11 3.64
C CYS A 196 0.73 -5.96 2.49
N GLY A 197 1.66 -6.44 1.65
CA GLY A 197 1.31 -7.13 0.44
C GLY A 197 2.32 -8.15 -0.05
N MET A 198 1.90 -8.85 -1.10
CA MET A 198 2.74 -9.70 -1.93
C MET A 198 2.51 -9.38 -3.39
N SER A 199 3.58 -9.33 -4.17
CA SER A 199 3.52 -9.04 -5.61
C SER A 199 4.35 -10.04 -6.40
N TYR A 200 3.80 -10.52 -7.51
CA TYR A 200 4.58 -11.21 -8.52
C TYR A 200 5.34 -10.18 -9.37
N LEU A 201 6.64 -10.36 -9.47
CA LEU A 201 7.54 -9.48 -10.23
C LEU A 201 7.88 -10.08 -11.58
N VAL A 202 7.90 -9.22 -12.60
CA VAL A 202 8.40 -9.53 -13.95
C VAL A 202 9.53 -8.55 -14.28
N TYR A 203 10.70 -9.08 -14.59
CA TYR A 203 11.92 -8.33 -14.91
C TYR A 203 12.13 -8.24 -16.43
N PHE A 204 12.64 -7.08 -16.91
CA PHE A 204 12.88 -6.77 -18.33
C PHE A 204 14.23 -6.11 -18.55
#